data_108e282e35159da42c04b1cfedfdecc1
#
_entry.id   108e282e35159da42c04b1cfedfdecc1
#
_cell.length_a   1.000
_cell.length_b   1.000
_cell.length_c   1.000
_cell.angle_alpha   90.00
_cell.angle_beta   90.00
_cell.angle_gamma   90.00
#
_symmetry.space_group_name_H-M   'P 1'
#
loop_
_entity.id
_entity.type
_entity.pdbx_description
1 polymer ?
#
loop_
_entity_poly.entity_id
_entity_poly.type
_entity_poly.pdbx_seq_one_letter_code
_entity_poly.pdbx_strand_id
1 'polypeptide(L)'
;MNDKEINKSLIKAYDHMASSYDKNRGLFDMTGVLNDFYQSLEIKKGSLLDAGCGAGEPCADWFIKRGWQVTGVDLSDNMLSLAKEYVPEMKRICSAMQEVDFSDNSYEAITAIYSIFHLSPDDQSLMFKKFFKWLKSKGSLLFTYATKEYTKADNFSGYLDFMGEKFYYSHRTPGELKKELSDIGFIIESFKYRDIGNETFLWVTAVKK
;
A
#
# COMPACT_ATOMS: atom_id res chain seq x y z
N MET A 1 -4.22 -0.40 21.40
CA MET A 1 -4.04 1.01 20.97
C MET A 1 -5.25 1.36 20.13
N ASN A 2 -5.78 2.57 20.21
CA ASN A 2 -7.00 2.96 19.50
C ASN A 2 -6.62 3.40 18.07
N ASP A 3 -7.29 2.88 17.04
CA ASP A 3 -7.01 3.16 15.63
C ASP A 3 -7.10 4.68 15.31
N LYS A 4 -7.97 5.43 16.01
CA LYS A 4 -8.03 6.90 15.89
C LYS A 4 -6.74 7.59 16.33
N GLU A 5 -6.05 7.07 17.32
CA GLU A 5 -4.76 7.60 17.78
C GLU A 5 -3.64 7.26 16.79
N ILE A 6 -3.66 6.05 16.23
CA ILE A 6 -2.74 5.63 15.17
C ILE A 6 -2.92 6.55 13.96
N ASN A 7 -4.14 6.70 13.44
CA ASN A 7 -4.42 7.55 12.29
C ASN A 7 -3.99 9.00 12.53
N LYS A 8 -4.28 9.57 13.71
CA LYS A 8 -3.86 10.94 14.06
C LYS A 8 -2.33 11.11 14.05
N SER A 9 -1.60 10.11 14.55
CA SER A 9 -0.13 10.15 14.54
C SER A 9 0.43 10.02 13.11
N LEU A 10 -0.16 9.17 12.29
CA LEU A 10 0.23 8.99 10.89
C LEU A 10 -0.01 10.25 10.07
N ILE A 11 -1.20 10.87 10.20
CA ILE A 11 -1.50 12.15 9.54
C ILE A 11 -0.41 13.18 9.86
N LYS A 12 -0.11 13.38 11.16
CA LYS A 12 0.92 14.34 11.55
C LYS A 12 2.28 14.04 10.95
N ALA A 13 2.70 12.78 10.95
CA ALA A 13 4.01 12.37 10.43
C ALA A 13 4.08 12.54 8.90
N TYR A 14 3.06 12.11 8.16
CA TYR A 14 3.00 12.27 6.71
C TYR A 14 2.83 13.72 6.27
N ASP A 15 2.05 14.53 6.99
CA ASP A 15 1.93 15.96 6.72
C ASP A 15 3.27 16.69 6.90
N HIS A 16 4.08 16.27 7.89
CA HIS A 16 5.43 16.81 8.04
C HIS A 16 6.35 16.34 6.94
N MET A 17 6.29 15.06 6.57
CA MET A 17 7.08 14.52 5.45
C MET A 17 6.74 15.18 4.11
N ALA A 18 5.47 15.53 3.87
CA ALA A 18 5.05 16.22 2.65
C ALA A 18 5.86 17.50 2.40
N SER A 19 6.23 18.23 3.46
CA SER A 19 7.03 19.47 3.35
C SER A 19 8.45 19.25 2.82
N SER A 20 8.97 18.02 2.91
CA SER A 20 10.30 17.63 2.44
C SER A 20 10.27 16.57 1.32
N TYR A 21 9.09 16.31 0.77
CA TYR A 21 8.87 15.25 -0.19
C TYR A 21 9.81 15.34 -1.42
N ASP A 22 9.95 16.52 -1.99
CA ASP A 22 10.80 16.74 -3.19
C ASP A 22 12.28 16.41 -2.95
N LYS A 23 12.76 16.61 -1.71
CA LYS A 23 14.15 16.29 -1.35
C LYS A 23 14.40 14.77 -1.29
N ASN A 24 13.35 14.01 -1.05
CA ASN A 24 13.37 12.57 -0.87
C ASN A 24 12.83 11.82 -2.10
N ARG A 25 12.35 12.54 -3.10
CA ARG A 25 11.89 11.97 -4.37
C ARG A 25 12.99 11.16 -5.04
N GLY A 26 12.67 9.93 -5.44
CA GLY A 26 13.61 9.04 -6.11
C GLY A 26 14.51 8.19 -5.18
N LEU A 27 14.42 8.34 -3.84
CA LEU A 27 15.12 7.45 -2.92
C LEU A 27 14.65 6.00 -3.03
N PHE A 28 13.40 5.80 -3.42
CA PHE A 28 12.77 4.49 -3.53
C PHE A 28 12.49 4.17 -5.00
N ASP A 29 13.47 3.61 -5.71
CA ASP A 29 13.25 3.15 -7.09
C ASP A 29 12.45 1.85 -7.09
N MET A 30 11.17 1.96 -7.42
CA MET A 30 10.23 0.85 -7.53
C MET A 30 9.99 0.41 -8.99
N THR A 31 10.72 0.97 -9.95
CA THR A 31 10.51 0.71 -11.39
C THR A 31 10.50 -0.77 -11.73
N GLY A 32 11.47 -1.53 -11.19
CA GLY A 32 11.56 -2.97 -11.41
C GLY A 32 10.36 -3.74 -10.84
N VAL A 33 9.93 -3.40 -9.62
CA VAL A 33 8.78 -4.05 -8.97
C VAL A 33 7.48 -3.75 -9.68
N LEU A 34 7.26 -2.49 -10.04
CA LEU A 34 6.05 -2.07 -10.77
C LEU A 34 6.00 -2.72 -12.15
N ASN A 35 7.14 -2.85 -12.82
CA ASN A 35 7.20 -3.57 -14.09
C ASN A 35 6.89 -5.07 -13.92
N ASP A 36 7.51 -5.76 -12.95
CA ASP A 36 7.24 -7.16 -12.66
C ASP A 36 5.75 -7.39 -12.39
N PHE A 37 5.15 -6.53 -11.54
CA PHE A 37 3.72 -6.60 -11.23
C PHE A 37 2.86 -6.37 -12.47
N TYR A 38 3.15 -5.35 -13.27
CA TYR A 38 2.43 -5.09 -14.51
C TYR A 38 2.52 -6.25 -15.49
N GLN A 39 3.69 -6.89 -15.63
CA GLN A 39 3.85 -8.05 -16.51
C GLN A 39 3.04 -9.26 -16.02
N SER A 40 2.84 -9.42 -14.71
CA SER A 40 2.02 -10.50 -14.16
C SER A 40 0.50 -10.28 -14.34
N LEU A 41 0.05 -9.02 -14.55
CA LEU A 41 -1.37 -8.73 -14.74
C LEU A 41 -1.90 -9.40 -16.02
N GLU A 42 -3.05 -10.06 -15.93
CA GLU A 42 -3.75 -10.62 -17.09
C GLU A 42 -4.26 -9.51 -18.03
N ILE A 43 -4.72 -8.41 -17.45
CA ILE A 43 -5.25 -7.23 -18.17
C ILE A 43 -4.25 -6.09 -18.08
N LYS A 44 -3.95 -5.45 -19.22
CA LYS A 44 -2.94 -4.38 -19.31
C LYS A 44 -3.50 -2.96 -19.24
N LYS A 45 -4.82 -2.82 -19.10
CA LYS A 45 -5.52 -1.55 -18.87
C LYS A 45 -6.77 -1.82 -18.04
N GLY A 46 -7.12 -0.95 -17.11
CA GLY A 46 -8.28 -1.13 -16.26
C GLY A 46 -8.33 -0.10 -15.15
N SER A 47 -9.02 -0.44 -14.08
CA SER A 47 -9.12 0.36 -12.87
C SER A 47 -8.16 -0.17 -11.80
N LEU A 48 -7.37 0.72 -11.22
CA LEU A 48 -6.45 0.42 -10.12
C LEU A 48 -6.84 1.25 -8.89
N LEU A 49 -6.86 0.60 -7.74
CA LEU A 49 -6.91 1.26 -6.44
C LEU A 49 -5.50 1.31 -5.85
N ASP A 50 -5.03 2.50 -5.50
CA ASP A 50 -3.78 2.70 -4.77
C ASP A 50 -4.12 3.09 -3.31
N ALA A 51 -4.01 2.13 -2.40
CA ALA A 51 -4.40 2.28 -1.00
C ALA A 51 -3.19 2.75 -0.16
N GLY A 52 -3.22 4.00 0.28
CA GLY A 52 -2.09 4.72 0.83
C GLY A 52 -1.24 5.29 -0.30
N CYS A 53 -1.87 6.05 -1.20
CA CYS A 53 -1.24 6.51 -2.44
C CYS A 53 -0.22 7.64 -2.24
N GLY A 54 -0.18 8.29 -1.08
CA GLY A 54 0.68 9.43 -0.82
C GLY A 54 0.55 10.51 -1.90
N ALA A 55 1.67 10.95 -2.43
CA ALA A 55 1.76 11.93 -3.53
C ALA A 55 1.47 11.33 -4.94
N GLY A 56 1.09 10.07 -5.02
CA GLY A 56 0.76 9.38 -6.28
C GLY A 56 1.98 8.86 -7.05
N GLU A 57 3.17 9.23 -6.66
CA GLU A 57 4.41 8.77 -7.29
C GLU A 57 5.16 7.75 -6.41
N PRO A 58 5.82 6.78 -7.02
CA PRO A 58 5.85 6.49 -8.45
C PRO A 58 4.67 5.60 -8.91
N CYS A 59 3.84 5.04 -8.01
CA CYS A 59 2.89 3.97 -8.32
C CYS A 59 1.77 4.45 -9.26
N ALA A 60 0.93 5.40 -8.81
CA ALA A 60 -0.21 5.87 -9.59
C ALA A 60 0.23 6.49 -10.94
N ASP A 61 1.27 7.32 -10.93
CA ASP A 61 1.86 7.91 -12.14
C ASP A 61 2.29 6.85 -13.15
N TRP A 62 2.95 5.79 -12.66
CA TRP A 62 3.44 4.70 -13.51
C TRP A 62 2.31 3.97 -14.25
N PHE A 63 1.18 3.72 -13.56
CA PHE A 63 0.01 3.08 -14.12
C PHE A 63 -0.79 4.01 -15.04
N ILE A 64 -0.98 5.27 -14.66
CA ILE A 64 -1.68 6.28 -15.48
C ILE A 64 -0.98 6.46 -16.82
N LYS A 65 0.34 6.58 -16.85
CA LYS A 65 1.14 6.66 -18.09
C LYS A 65 0.96 5.45 -19.01
N ARG A 66 0.43 4.34 -18.48
CA ARG A 66 0.09 3.12 -19.23
C ARG A 66 -1.41 2.97 -19.54
N GLY A 67 -2.17 4.04 -19.30
CA GLY A 67 -3.59 4.12 -19.65
C GLY A 67 -4.53 3.47 -18.63
N TRP A 68 -4.10 3.32 -17.38
CA TRP A 68 -4.96 2.87 -16.28
C TRP A 68 -5.73 4.03 -15.67
N GLN A 69 -6.95 3.75 -15.19
CA GLN A 69 -7.71 4.67 -14.34
C GLN A 69 -7.34 4.39 -12.89
N VAL A 70 -6.70 5.35 -12.23
CA VAL A 70 -6.25 5.17 -10.85
C VAL A 70 -7.09 5.96 -9.88
N THR A 71 -7.56 5.28 -8.83
CA THR A 71 -8.15 5.88 -7.65
C THR A 71 -7.16 5.73 -6.50
N GLY A 72 -6.69 6.83 -5.95
CA GLY A 72 -5.82 6.87 -4.78
C GLY A 72 -6.62 7.20 -3.52
N VAL A 73 -6.33 6.49 -2.44
CA VAL A 73 -6.84 6.77 -1.09
C VAL A 73 -5.66 7.05 -0.19
N ASP A 74 -5.70 8.18 0.50
CA ASP A 74 -4.70 8.52 1.52
C ASP A 74 -5.36 9.29 2.66
N LEU A 75 -4.80 9.20 3.86
CA LEU A 75 -5.33 9.91 5.03
C LEU A 75 -4.72 11.30 5.22
N SER A 76 -3.60 11.62 4.53
CA SER A 76 -2.94 12.92 4.58
C SER A 76 -3.43 13.83 3.46
N ASP A 77 -4.11 14.91 3.80
CA ASP A 77 -4.54 15.93 2.85
C ASP A 77 -3.36 16.64 2.20
N ASN A 78 -2.25 16.81 2.94
CA ASN A 78 -1.03 17.41 2.40
C ASN A 78 -0.39 16.51 1.32
N MET A 79 -0.35 15.19 1.53
CA MET A 79 0.12 14.25 0.51
C MET A 79 -0.80 14.26 -0.72
N LEU A 80 -2.12 14.31 -0.53
CA LEU A 80 -3.08 14.39 -1.64
C LEU A 80 -3.02 15.74 -2.38
N SER A 81 -2.61 16.80 -1.72
CA SER A 81 -2.34 18.09 -2.37
C SER A 81 -1.13 18.00 -3.30
N LEU A 82 -0.05 17.33 -2.89
CA LEU A 82 1.06 17.00 -3.77
C LEU A 82 0.63 16.08 -4.92
N ALA A 83 -0.19 15.07 -4.63
CA ALA A 83 -0.72 14.18 -5.67
C ALA A 83 -1.57 14.92 -6.72
N LYS A 84 -2.26 16.01 -6.33
CA LYS A 84 -2.97 16.86 -7.27
C LYS A 84 -2.03 17.59 -8.25
N GLU A 85 -0.84 17.92 -7.77
CA GLU A 85 0.18 18.60 -8.56
C GLU A 85 0.94 17.63 -9.48
N TYR A 86 1.38 16.48 -8.92
CA TYR A 86 2.25 15.55 -9.64
C TYR A 86 1.50 14.54 -10.53
N VAL A 87 0.29 14.15 -10.12
CA VAL A 87 -0.54 13.12 -10.79
C VAL A 87 -1.99 13.62 -10.89
N PRO A 88 -2.24 14.74 -11.63
CA PRO A 88 -3.56 15.37 -11.67
C PRO A 88 -4.68 14.46 -12.18
N GLU A 89 -4.38 13.46 -12.99
CA GLU A 89 -5.34 12.52 -13.55
C GLU A 89 -5.83 11.48 -12.52
N MET A 90 -5.11 11.30 -11.40
CA MET A 90 -5.52 10.37 -10.34
C MET A 90 -6.78 10.89 -9.64
N LYS A 91 -7.81 10.05 -9.53
CA LYS A 91 -8.93 10.31 -8.61
C LYS A 91 -8.44 10.16 -7.17
N ARG A 92 -8.62 11.18 -6.33
CA ARG A 92 -8.14 11.23 -4.94
C ARG A 92 -9.28 11.16 -3.96
N ILE A 93 -9.11 10.41 -2.88
CA ILE A 93 -10.04 10.28 -1.76
C ILE A 93 -9.23 10.48 -0.47
N CYS A 94 -9.54 11.56 0.27
CA CYS A 94 -8.96 11.81 1.59
C CYS A 94 -9.75 11.03 2.65
N SER A 95 -9.22 9.90 3.07
CA SER A 95 -9.82 9.04 4.09
C SER A 95 -8.82 8.00 4.58
N ALA A 96 -9.02 7.46 5.78
CA ALA A 96 -8.38 6.23 6.17
C ALA A 96 -8.86 5.08 5.27
N MET A 97 -7.95 4.20 4.83
CA MET A 97 -8.30 3.15 3.87
C MET A 97 -9.29 2.13 4.43
N GLN A 98 -9.33 1.94 5.74
CA GLN A 98 -10.31 1.06 6.39
C GLN A 98 -11.72 1.65 6.47
N GLU A 99 -11.88 2.97 6.29
CA GLU A 99 -13.16 3.68 6.34
C GLU A 99 -13.84 3.80 4.97
N VAL A 100 -13.09 3.63 3.87
CA VAL A 100 -13.70 3.63 2.53
C VAL A 100 -14.34 2.29 2.21
N ASP A 101 -15.32 2.32 1.32
CA ASP A 101 -15.89 1.11 0.73
C ASP A 101 -16.10 1.32 -0.77
N PHE A 102 -15.94 0.25 -1.53
CA PHE A 102 -16.12 0.23 -2.98
C PHE A 102 -17.04 -0.94 -3.35
N SER A 103 -17.65 -0.86 -4.51
CA SER A 103 -18.46 -1.96 -5.03
C SER A 103 -17.60 -3.21 -5.23
N ASP A 104 -18.21 -4.37 -5.07
CA ASP A 104 -17.54 -5.65 -5.33
C ASP A 104 -17.08 -5.71 -6.79
N ASN A 105 -15.91 -6.34 -7.00
CA ASN A 105 -15.36 -6.56 -8.34
C ASN A 105 -15.20 -5.26 -9.16
N SER A 106 -14.70 -4.18 -8.55
CA SER A 106 -14.51 -2.87 -9.17
C SER A 106 -13.14 -2.68 -9.80
N TYR A 107 -12.12 -3.38 -9.31
CA TYR A 107 -10.73 -3.13 -9.67
C TYR A 107 -10.07 -4.36 -10.29
N GLU A 108 -9.30 -4.17 -11.36
CA GLU A 108 -8.43 -5.16 -11.95
C GLU A 108 -7.13 -5.32 -11.16
N ALA A 109 -6.68 -4.25 -10.52
CA ALA A 109 -5.50 -4.28 -9.67
C ALA A 109 -5.69 -3.40 -8.43
N ILE A 110 -5.05 -3.80 -7.34
CA ILE A 110 -4.93 -3.00 -6.11
C ILE A 110 -3.46 -2.96 -5.71
N THR A 111 -2.99 -1.78 -5.32
CA THR A 111 -1.68 -1.59 -4.71
C THR A 111 -1.83 -1.06 -3.30
N ALA A 112 -0.98 -1.52 -2.36
CA ALA A 112 -0.87 -1.03 -0.99
C ALA A 112 0.62 -1.01 -0.60
N ILE A 113 1.37 -0.09 -1.23
CA ILE A 113 2.82 -0.02 -1.12
C ILE A 113 3.19 0.94 0.02
N TYR A 114 4.01 0.46 0.95
CA TYR A 114 4.44 1.18 2.16
C TYR A 114 3.29 1.75 3.01
N SER A 115 2.14 1.05 3.04
CA SER A 115 0.93 1.55 3.70
C SER A 115 0.27 0.57 4.67
N ILE A 116 0.05 -0.69 4.25
CA ILE A 116 -0.75 -1.65 5.03
C ILE A 116 -0.16 -1.96 6.42
N PHE A 117 1.13 -1.92 6.59
CA PHE A 117 1.80 -2.19 7.85
C PHE A 117 1.69 -1.04 8.87
N HIS A 118 1.10 0.10 8.49
CA HIS A 118 0.74 1.18 9.40
C HIS A 118 -0.63 1.00 10.06
N LEU A 119 -1.37 -0.04 9.68
CA LEU A 119 -2.64 -0.40 10.30
C LEU A 119 -2.44 -1.34 11.49
N SER A 120 -3.42 -1.39 12.39
CA SER A 120 -3.45 -2.43 13.43
C SER A 120 -3.56 -3.83 12.78
N PRO A 121 -3.15 -4.92 13.47
CA PRO A 121 -3.26 -6.27 12.91
C PRO A 121 -4.69 -6.66 12.51
N ASP A 122 -5.71 -6.15 13.23
CA ASP A 122 -7.10 -6.41 12.93
C ASP A 122 -7.57 -5.61 11.71
N ASP A 123 -7.14 -4.35 11.57
CA ASP A 123 -7.40 -3.54 10.38
C ASP A 123 -6.68 -4.08 9.14
N GLN A 124 -5.48 -4.64 9.27
CA GLN A 124 -4.83 -5.35 8.16
C GLN A 124 -5.69 -6.51 7.67
N SER A 125 -6.19 -7.32 8.60
CA SER A 125 -7.10 -8.45 8.28
C SER A 125 -8.40 -7.97 7.61
N LEU A 126 -8.97 -6.88 8.09
CA LEU A 126 -10.13 -6.23 7.47
C LEU A 126 -9.80 -5.80 6.04
N MET A 127 -8.65 -5.15 5.84
CA MET A 127 -8.26 -4.65 4.52
C MET A 127 -8.00 -5.76 3.51
N PHE A 128 -7.36 -6.87 3.89
CA PHE A 128 -7.19 -8.00 2.97
C PHE A 128 -8.54 -8.58 2.51
N LYS A 129 -9.53 -8.67 3.40
CA LYS A 129 -10.91 -9.07 3.04
C LYS A 129 -11.58 -8.06 2.11
N LYS A 130 -11.43 -6.75 2.38
CA LYS A 130 -11.94 -5.67 1.50
C LYS A 130 -11.26 -5.71 0.13
N PHE A 131 -9.94 -5.84 0.07
CA PHE A 131 -9.21 -5.96 -1.19
C PHE A 131 -9.70 -7.16 -2.01
N PHE A 132 -9.87 -8.33 -1.37
CA PHE A 132 -10.43 -9.49 -2.05
C PHE A 132 -11.83 -9.23 -2.62
N LYS A 133 -12.70 -8.56 -1.86
CA LYS A 133 -14.06 -8.21 -2.28
C LYS A 133 -14.04 -7.24 -3.47
N TRP A 134 -13.21 -6.21 -3.41
CA TRP A 134 -13.15 -5.16 -4.44
C TRP A 134 -12.43 -5.59 -5.73
N LEU A 135 -11.52 -6.54 -5.66
CA LEU A 135 -10.88 -7.10 -6.83
C LEU A 135 -11.87 -7.90 -7.68
N LYS A 136 -11.78 -7.74 -8.99
CA LYS A 136 -12.43 -8.62 -9.97
C LYS A 136 -11.83 -10.02 -9.92
N SER A 137 -12.54 -11.03 -10.46
CA SER A 137 -11.94 -12.34 -10.69
C SER A 137 -10.67 -12.18 -11.53
N LYS A 138 -9.59 -12.85 -11.15
CA LYS A 138 -8.23 -12.75 -11.70
C LYS A 138 -7.56 -11.39 -11.48
N GLY A 139 -8.16 -10.51 -10.69
CA GLY A 139 -7.57 -9.25 -10.26
C GLY A 139 -6.42 -9.49 -9.28
N SER A 140 -5.41 -8.62 -9.33
CA SER A 140 -4.16 -8.79 -8.60
C SER A 140 -3.96 -7.72 -7.54
N LEU A 141 -3.40 -8.12 -6.40
CA LEU A 141 -2.98 -7.28 -5.28
C LEU A 141 -1.45 -7.27 -5.20
N LEU A 142 -0.86 -6.08 -5.16
CA LEU A 142 0.55 -5.88 -4.80
C LEU A 142 0.63 -5.07 -3.50
N PHE A 143 1.36 -5.57 -2.51
CA PHE A 143 1.58 -4.78 -1.29
C PHE A 143 2.95 -5.06 -0.68
N THR A 144 3.39 -4.13 0.18
CA THR A 144 4.55 -4.32 1.05
C THR A 144 4.10 -4.67 2.45
N TYR A 145 4.89 -5.51 3.12
CA TYR A 145 4.62 -5.95 4.48
C TYR A 145 5.89 -5.83 5.33
N ALA A 146 5.76 -5.22 6.50
CA ALA A 146 6.84 -5.21 7.48
C ALA A 146 7.01 -6.61 8.07
N THR A 147 8.22 -6.94 8.43
CA THR A 147 8.57 -8.23 9.03
C THR A 147 9.73 -8.06 10.01
N LYS A 148 10.20 -9.17 10.55
CA LYS A 148 11.37 -9.22 11.45
C LYS A 148 12.63 -8.56 10.85
N GLU A 149 12.78 -8.61 9.53
CA GLU A 149 13.92 -7.99 8.84
C GLU A 149 13.97 -6.49 9.08
N TYR A 150 12.78 -5.85 9.19
CA TYR A 150 12.64 -4.43 9.47
C TYR A 150 12.57 -4.14 10.98
N THR A 151 11.65 -4.80 11.70
CA THR A 151 11.32 -4.47 13.10
C THR A 151 12.19 -5.18 14.15
N LYS A 152 12.95 -6.21 13.74
CA LYS A 152 13.78 -7.10 14.59
C LYS A 152 12.97 -7.97 15.56
N ALA A 153 11.65 -8.08 15.38
CA ALA A 153 10.74 -8.91 16.17
C ALA A 153 9.90 -9.82 15.26
N ASP A 154 9.57 -11.03 15.70
CA ASP A 154 8.77 -11.98 14.92
C ASP A 154 7.32 -11.47 14.73
N ASN A 155 6.75 -10.84 15.76
CA ASN A 155 5.50 -10.08 15.72
C ASN A 155 5.74 -8.69 16.29
N PHE A 156 5.15 -7.68 15.71
CA PHE A 156 5.34 -6.30 16.13
C PHE A 156 4.04 -5.50 16.09
N SER A 157 3.89 -4.60 17.05
CA SER A 157 2.84 -3.59 17.11
C SER A 157 3.33 -2.43 17.99
N GLY A 158 3.74 -1.33 17.35
CA GLY A 158 4.36 -0.21 18.07
C GLY A 158 4.87 0.89 17.16
N TYR A 159 5.62 1.82 17.73
CA TYR A 159 6.20 2.94 17.01
C TYR A 159 7.69 2.74 16.74
N LEU A 160 8.12 3.08 15.54
CA LEU A 160 9.52 3.16 15.13
C LEU A 160 9.81 4.55 14.56
N ASP A 161 11.06 4.97 14.70
CA ASP A 161 11.52 6.23 14.11
C ASP A 161 11.88 6.01 12.63
N PHE A 162 11.33 6.86 11.76
CA PHE A 162 11.64 6.89 10.34
C PHE A 162 11.73 8.35 9.86
N MET A 163 12.86 8.73 9.27
CA MET A 163 13.14 10.09 8.78
C MET A 163 12.86 11.22 9.80
N GLY A 164 13.08 10.93 11.10
CA GLY A 164 12.88 11.90 12.19
C GLY A 164 11.46 11.96 12.74
N GLU A 165 10.54 11.16 12.22
CA GLU A 165 9.16 11.05 12.68
C GLU A 165 8.88 9.67 13.27
N LYS A 166 7.86 9.58 14.15
CA LYS A 166 7.41 8.30 14.72
C LYS A 166 6.24 7.77 13.95
N PHE A 167 6.44 6.61 13.31
CA PHE A 167 5.38 5.89 12.60
C PHE A 167 4.97 4.64 13.38
N TYR A 168 3.69 4.37 13.42
CA TYR A 168 3.18 3.10 13.89
C TYR A 168 3.42 2.02 12.84
N TYR A 169 3.93 0.88 13.28
CA TYR A 169 4.10 -0.32 12.47
C TYR A 169 3.46 -1.51 13.19
N SER A 170 2.87 -2.39 12.42
CA SER A 170 2.49 -3.69 12.94
C SER A 170 2.63 -4.79 11.89
N HIS A 171 2.90 -5.99 12.34
CA HIS A 171 2.89 -7.18 11.50
C HIS A 171 2.79 -8.45 12.34
N ARG A 172 2.30 -9.50 11.70
CA ARG A 172 2.41 -10.90 12.12
C ARG A 172 3.55 -11.57 11.39
N THR A 173 3.85 -12.83 11.71
CA THR A 173 4.85 -13.59 10.98
C THR A 173 4.47 -13.78 9.50
N PRO A 174 5.45 -13.94 8.59
CA PRO A 174 5.18 -14.25 7.18
C PRO A 174 4.35 -15.52 6.97
N GLY A 175 4.47 -16.50 7.89
CA GLY A 175 3.67 -17.73 7.85
C GLY A 175 2.19 -17.47 8.15
N GLU A 176 1.89 -16.65 9.16
CA GLU A 176 0.52 -16.24 9.51
C GLU A 176 -0.09 -15.40 8.38
N LEU A 177 0.67 -14.48 7.79
CA LEU A 177 0.21 -13.70 6.62
C LEU A 177 -0.16 -14.60 5.45
N LYS A 178 0.70 -15.58 5.10
CA LYS A 178 0.41 -16.55 4.03
C LYS A 178 -0.88 -17.31 4.29
N LYS A 179 -1.04 -17.80 5.53
CA LYS A 179 -2.24 -18.53 5.92
C LYS A 179 -3.48 -17.65 5.78
N GLU A 180 -3.44 -16.43 6.30
CA GLU A 180 -4.56 -15.48 6.25
C GLU A 180 -4.98 -15.17 4.80
N LEU A 181 -4.04 -14.85 3.92
CA LEU A 181 -4.33 -14.59 2.51
C LEU A 181 -4.96 -15.81 1.83
N SER A 182 -4.45 -17.01 2.11
CA SER A 182 -4.99 -18.26 1.57
C SER A 182 -6.39 -18.57 2.10
N ASP A 183 -6.64 -18.33 3.39
CA ASP A 183 -7.96 -18.53 4.02
C ASP A 183 -9.02 -17.56 3.44
N ILE A 184 -8.60 -16.34 3.04
CA ILE A 184 -9.48 -15.36 2.35
C ILE A 184 -9.79 -15.82 0.91
N GLY A 185 -8.91 -16.60 0.28
CA GLY A 185 -9.06 -17.10 -1.10
C GLY A 185 -8.04 -16.56 -2.09
N PHE A 186 -7.04 -15.78 -1.65
CA PHE A 186 -5.95 -15.34 -2.51
C PHE A 186 -5.02 -16.49 -2.89
N ILE A 187 -4.53 -16.47 -4.12
CA ILE A 187 -3.37 -17.24 -4.56
C ILE A 187 -2.16 -16.33 -4.53
N ILE A 188 -1.14 -16.73 -3.78
CA ILE A 188 0.12 -15.97 -3.70
C ILE A 188 0.99 -16.36 -4.89
N GLU A 189 1.28 -15.41 -5.78
CA GLU A 189 2.15 -15.58 -6.95
C GLU A 189 3.61 -15.21 -6.66
N SER A 190 3.82 -14.19 -5.82
CA SER A 190 5.16 -13.76 -5.42
C SER A 190 5.18 -13.41 -3.94
N PHE A 191 6.28 -13.79 -3.28
CA PHE A 191 6.48 -13.56 -1.84
C PHE A 191 7.98 -13.41 -1.60
N LYS A 192 8.50 -12.19 -1.81
CA LYS A 192 9.95 -11.96 -1.88
C LYS A 192 10.37 -10.75 -1.07
N TYR A 193 11.46 -10.87 -0.34
CA TYR A 193 12.13 -9.71 0.25
C TYR A 193 12.82 -8.90 -0.83
N ARG A 194 12.75 -7.58 -0.71
CA ARG A 194 13.49 -6.65 -1.57
C ARG A 194 14.04 -5.52 -0.73
N ASP A 195 15.26 -5.12 -1.05
CA ASP A 195 15.91 -3.93 -0.51
C ASP A 195 15.68 -2.76 -1.45
N ILE A 196 14.92 -1.77 -1.02
CA ILE A 196 14.65 -0.55 -1.76
C ILE A 196 14.82 0.62 -0.81
N GLY A 197 15.65 1.61 -1.16
CA GLY A 197 15.92 2.76 -0.31
C GLY A 197 16.61 2.40 1.02
N ASN A 198 17.44 1.34 1.04
CA ASN A 198 18.09 0.77 2.22
C ASN A 198 17.10 0.17 3.26
N GLU A 199 15.89 -0.14 2.86
CA GLU A 199 14.90 -0.80 3.71
C GLU A 199 14.50 -2.14 3.12
N THR A 200 14.51 -3.18 3.97
CA THR A 200 14.10 -4.54 3.58
C THR A 200 12.65 -4.78 3.97
N PHE A 201 11.78 -4.85 2.98
CA PHE A 201 10.38 -5.24 3.15
C PHE A 201 10.05 -6.51 2.38
N LEU A 202 9.01 -7.20 2.85
CA LEU A 202 8.41 -8.30 2.11
C LEU A 202 7.44 -7.73 1.08
N TRP A 203 7.64 -8.07 -0.19
CA TRP A 203 6.78 -7.71 -1.32
C TRP A 203 5.94 -8.92 -1.71
N VAL A 204 4.63 -8.72 -1.73
CA VAL A 204 3.67 -9.79 -1.98
C VAL A 204 2.81 -9.45 -3.18
N THR A 205 2.75 -10.38 -4.14
CA THR A 205 1.75 -10.37 -5.21
C THR A 205 0.78 -11.52 -4.99
N ALA A 206 -0.50 -11.22 -4.95
CA ALA A 206 -1.56 -12.20 -4.76
C ALA A 206 -2.71 -11.96 -5.75
N VAL A 207 -3.39 -13.03 -6.17
CA VAL A 207 -4.45 -12.98 -7.18
C VAL A 207 -5.74 -13.53 -6.60
N LYS A 208 -6.85 -12.86 -6.87
CA LYS A 208 -8.19 -13.39 -6.63
C LYS A 208 -8.56 -14.38 -7.74
N LYS A 209 -8.85 -15.62 -7.35
CA LYS A 209 -9.41 -16.61 -8.29
C LYS A 209 -10.77 -16.20 -8.84
#